data_9a2b0049301711ffd94c014b58f19427
#
_entry.id   9a2b0049301711ffd94c014b58f19427
#
_cell.length_a   1.000
_cell.length_b   1.000
_cell.length_c   1.000
_cell.angle_alpha   90.00
_cell.angle_beta   90.00
_cell.angle_gamma   90.00
#
_symmetry.space_group_name_H-M   'P 1'
#
loop_
_entity.id
_entity.type
_entity.pdbx_description
1 polymer ?
#
loop_
_entity_poly.entity_id
_entity_poly.type
_entity_poly.pdbx_seq_one_letter_code
_entity_poly.pdbx_strand_id
1 'polypeptide(L)'
;MENCTVFWFRRDLRIDDNAGLYHALTSGNKVLPLFIFDTEIIQKLPKKDARIEMIHAALRNITDAMERNRCNVGMYLGQPRAVFESLLKKFNINKVVTNHDYEPYATARDKAVGEFLQNNGVAFETYKDHVIFEKSEVVKDNGTPYKVYTPYSRKWLKRFSEKSLSHYPSEAHLDQLATVVQPQLSLNDLGFEPSHVPQPQYTFNPTIIKEYEESRNFPALDKTSRAGAHLRFGTLSVRKLVAYSAQEENPTFLK
;
A
#
# COMPACT_ATOMS: atom_id res chain seq x y z
N MET A 1 12.80 6.75 26.71
CA MET A 1 11.69 6.28 25.87
C MET A 1 12.11 4.93 25.30
N GLU A 2 11.21 3.95 25.28
CA GLU A 2 11.49 2.65 24.66
C GLU A 2 11.73 2.79 23.14
N ASN A 3 12.52 1.89 22.59
CA ASN A 3 12.77 1.85 21.16
C ASN A 3 11.47 1.51 20.42
N CYS A 4 11.19 2.21 19.34
CA CYS A 4 10.03 1.93 18.50
C CYS A 4 10.42 1.77 17.02
N THR A 5 9.62 0.99 16.31
CA THR A 5 9.64 0.86 14.87
C THR A 5 8.53 1.71 14.27
N VAL A 6 8.83 2.49 13.26
CA VAL A 6 7.81 3.21 12.47
C VAL A 6 7.39 2.35 11.29
N PHE A 7 6.08 2.17 11.08
CA PHE A 7 5.56 1.69 9.81
C PHE A 7 4.97 2.86 9.02
N TRP A 8 5.58 3.14 7.86
CA TRP A 8 5.19 4.25 7.00
C TRP A 8 4.27 3.76 5.88
N PHE A 9 2.95 3.92 6.10
CA PHE A 9 1.93 3.68 5.07
C PHE A 9 2.08 4.64 3.88
N ARG A 10 1.79 4.13 2.68
CA ARG A 10 1.76 4.93 1.44
C ARG A 10 0.61 4.49 0.53
N ARG A 11 0.84 3.60 -0.43
CA ARG A 11 -0.17 3.02 -1.33
C ARG A 11 -0.52 1.57 -0.94
N ASP A 12 -0.55 1.31 0.31
CA ASP A 12 -0.73 0.01 0.95
C ASP A 12 -1.73 0.13 2.13
N LEU A 13 -2.81 0.90 1.88
CA LEU A 13 -3.73 1.39 2.90
C LEU A 13 -4.68 0.30 3.40
N ARG A 14 -4.10 -0.73 4.04
CA ARG A 14 -4.81 -1.82 4.68
C ARG A 14 -3.97 -2.43 5.81
N ILE A 15 -4.63 -3.08 6.75
CA ILE A 15 -3.97 -3.87 7.81
C ILE A 15 -3.88 -5.35 7.45
N ASP A 16 -4.75 -5.84 6.60
CA ASP A 16 -4.86 -7.23 6.21
C ASP A 16 -3.82 -7.58 5.11
N ASP A 17 -3.07 -8.68 5.32
CA ASP A 17 -2.06 -9.16 4.38
C ASP A 17 -1.12 -8.05 3.87
N ASN A 18 -0.59 -7.21 4.77
CA ASN A 18 0.36 -6.14 4.46
C ASN A 18 1.79 -6.57 4.84
N ALA A 19 2.65 -6.78 3.83
CA ALA A 19 3.99 -7.34 4.04
C ALA A 19 4.87 -6.50 4.98
N GLY A 20 5.00 -5.20 4.70
CA GLY A 20 5.84 -4.32 5.52
C GLY A 20 5.28 -4.14 6.94
N LEU A 21 3.94 -4.02 7.08
CA LEU A 21 3.30 -3.94 8.39
C LEU A 21 3.54 -5.22 9.20
N TYR A 22 3.41 -6.39 8.58
CA TYR A 22 3.72 -7.68 9.22
C TYR A 22 5.16 -7.72 9.74
N HIS A 23 6.13 -7.37 8.91
CA HIS A 23 7.53 -7.35 9.33
C HIS A 23 7.82 -6.29 10.40
N ALA A 24 7.15 -5.15 10.36
CA ALA A 24 7.25 -4.15 11.43
C ALA A 24 6.70 -4.72 12.75
N LEU A 25 5.49 -5.29 12.75
CA LEU A 25 4.83 -5.81 13.94
C LEU A 25 5.54 -7.04 14.54
N THR A 26 6.27 -7.80 13.72
CA THR A 26 7.05 -8.97 14.17
C THR A 26 8.52 -8.65 14.48
N SER A 27 8.91 -7.36 14.45
CA SER A 27 10.31 -6.94 14.66
C SER A 27 10.78 -6.92 16.11
N GLY A 28 9.89 -7.16 17.08
CA GLY A 28 10.21 -7.16 18.51
C GLY A 28 10.11 -5.81 19.21
N ASN A 29 9.83 -4.72 18.48
CA ASN A 29 9.58 -3.38 19.04
C ASN A 29 8.11 -2.99 18.89
N LYS A 30 7.64 -2.06 19.70
CA LYS A 30 6.34 -1.44 19.50
C LYS A 30 6.32 -0.61 18.20
N VAL A 31 5.22 -0.68 17.46
CA VAL A 31 5.10 -0.08 16.13
C VAL A 31 4.26 1.18 16.16
N LEU A 32 4.79 2.27 15.59
CA LEU A 32 4.10 3.53 15.34
C LEU A 32 3.67 3.56 13.86
N PRO A 33 2.40 3.36 13.54
CA PRO A 33 1.91 3.50 12.17
C PRO A 33 1.74 4.98 11.82
N LEU A 34 2.19 5.39 10.63
CA LEU A 34 1.97 6.75 10.16
C LEU A 34 1.79 6.83 8.65
N PHE A 35 1.19 7.93 8.21
CA PHE A 35 1.07 8.35 6.82
C PHE A 35 1.52 9.80 6.67
N ILE A 36 2.24 10.11 5.60
CA ILE A 36 2.69 11.46 5.28
C ILE A 36 2.00 11.92 4.00
N PHE A 37 1.20 12.97 4.11
CA PHE A 37 0.70 13.72 2.97
C PHE A 37 1.86 14.55 2.43
N ASP A 38 2.53 14.02 1.41
CA ASP A 38 3.73 14.62 0.82
C ASP A 38 3.37 15.87 0.02
N THR A 39 3.86 17.02 0.47
CA THR A 39 3.55 18.32 -0.14
C THR A 39 3.97 18.41 -1.62
N GLU A 40 5.03 17.73 -2.02
CA GLU A 40 5.44 17.67 -3.42
C GLU A 40 4.40 16.98 -4.34
N ILE A 41 3.57 16.12 -3.75
CA ILE A 41 2.50 15.43 -4.47
C ILE A 41 1.21 16.24 -4.39
N ILE A 42 0.77 16.58 -3.17
CA ILE A 42 -0.59 17.08 -2.98
C ILE A 42 -0.78 18.52 -3.43
N GLN A 43 0.27 19.36 -3.41
CA GLN A 43 0.19 20.76 -3.87
C GLN A 43 -0.15 20.90 -5.37
N LYS A 44 0.04 19.84 -6.15
CA LYS A 44 -0.25 19.80 -7.59
C LYS A 44 -1.70 19.37 -7.90
N LEU A 45 -2.45 19.01 -6.87
CA LEU A 45 -3.81 18.47 -7.01
C LEU A 45 -4.86 19.58 -6.89
N PRO A 46 -6.01 19.43 -7.57
CA PRO A 46 -7.13 20.33 -7.37
C PRO A 46 -7.70 20.22 -5.95
N LYS A 47 -8.29 21.29 -5.43
CA LYS A 47 -8.86 21.29 -4.07
C LYS A 47 -9.92 20.21 -3.83
N LYS A 48 -10.66 19.82 -4.85
CA LYS A 48 -11.68 18.76 -4.82
C LYS A 48 -11.13 17.53 -5.54
N ASP A 49 -10.32 16.73 -4.84
CA ASP A 49 -9.69 15.55 -5.41
C ASP A 49 -10.15 14.28 -4.70
N ALA A 50 -10.93 13.46 -5.41
CA ALA A 50 -11.49 12.21 -4.88
C ALA A 50 -10.42 11.20 -4.42
N ARG A 51 -9.18 11.31 -4.93
CA ARG A 51 -8.07 10.44 -4.51
C ARG A 51 -7.66 10.75 -3.07
N ILE A 52 -7.62 12.03 -2.69
CA ILE A 52 -7.30 12.44 -1.31
C ILE A 52 -8.41 12.01 -0.37
N GLU A 53 -9.67 12.13 -0.76
CA GLU A 53 -10.80 11.62 0.05
C GLU A 53 -10.69 10.11 0.26
N MET A 54 -10.36 9.35 -0.79
CA MET A 54 -10.20 7.89 -0.69
C MET A 54 -9.05 7.51 0.25
N ILE A 55 -7.90 8.19 0.15
CA ILE A 55 -6.77 8.00 1.04
C ILE A 55 -7.19 8.32 2.49
N HIS A 56 -7.82 9.48 2.71
CA HIS A 56 -8.25 9.91 4.03
C HIS A 56 -9.27 8.94 4.65
N ALA A 57 -10.25 8.48 3.88
CA ALA A 57 -11.22 7.48 4.31
C ALA A 57 -10.55 6.14 4.66
N ALA A 58 -9.59 5.67 3.86
CA ALA A 58 -8.84 4.46 4.13
C ALA A 58 -8.02 4.56 5.43
N LEU A 59 -7.37 5.70 5.67
CA LEU A 59 -6.62 5.95 6.91
C LEU A 59 -7.53 5.97 8.14
N ARG A 60 -8.74 6.51 8.03
CA ARG A 60 -9.73 6.45 9.10
C ARG A 60 -10.15 5.01 9.38
N ASN A 61 -10.47 4.23 8.36
CA ASN A 61 -10.83 2.81 8.52
C ASN A 61 -9.71 2.00 9.20
N ILE A 62 -8.44 2.28 8.86
CA ILE A 62 -7.29 1.66 9.53
C ILE A 62 -7.22 2.10 11.00
N THR A 63 -7.41 3.39 11.27
CA THR A 63 -7.41 3.95 12.63
C THR A 63 -8.51 3.31 13.47
N ASP A 64 -9.73 3.20 12.96
CA ASP A 64 -10.87 2.59 13.65
C ASP A 64 -10.57 1.11 14.00
N ALA A 65 -9.92 0.38 13.09
CA ALA A 65 -9.50 -1.00 13.33
C ALA A 65 -8.39 -1.13 14.41
N MET A 66 -7.57 -0.08 14.59
CA MET A 66 -6.50 -0.03 15.60
C MET A 66 -6.97 0.54 16.96
N GLU A 67 -8.17 1.07 17.07
CA GLU A 67 -8.69 1.76 18.25
C GLU A 67 -8.67 0.85 19.51
N ARG A 68 -8.97 -0.44 19.36
CA ARG A 68 -8.90 -1.42 20.46
C ARG A 68 -7.51 -1.51 21.10
N ASN A 69 -6.46 -1.18 20.34
CA ASN A 69 -5.08 -1.15 20.78
C ASN A 69 -4.67 0.23 21.33
N ARG A 70 -5.61 1.18 21.45
CA ARG A 70 -5.35 2.58 21.83
C ARG A 70 -4.27 3.23 20.96
N CYS A 71 -4.30 2.92 19.68
CA CYS A 71 -3.38 3.39 18.65
C CYS A 71 -4.18 3.96 17.47
N ASN A 72 -3.59 4.90 16.76
CA ASN A 72 -4.13 5.44 15.52
C ASN A 72 -2.99 5.63 14.50
N VAL A 73 -3.33 5.69 13.23
CA VAL A 73 -2.35 6.08 12.19
C VAL A 73 -2.05 7.56 12.31
N GLY A 74 -0.82 7.93 12.62
CA GLY A 74 -0.38 9.32 12.62
C GLY A 74 -0.47 9.93 11.24
N MET A 75 -1.18 11.06 11.09
CA MET A 75 -1.29 11.79 9.83
C MET A 75 -0.40 13.03 9.90
N TYR A 76 0.53 13.14 8.96
CA TYR A 76 1.48 14.26 8.89
C TYR A 76 1.42 14.93 7.52
N LEU A 77 1.57 16.24 7.49
CA LEU A 77 1.65 17.04 6.27
C LEU A 77 3.06 17.61 6.14
N GLY A 78 3.73 17.38 5.02
CA GLY A 78 5.07 17.93 4.77
C GLY A 78 5.91 17.07 3.84
N GLN A 79 7.13 17.49 3.62
CA GLN A 79 8.13 16.66 2.94
C GLN A 79 8.56 15.51 3.87
N PRO A 80 8.62 14.25 3.39
CA PRO A 80 8.90 13.09 4.25
C PRO A 80 10.17 13.21 5.09
N ARG A 81 11.26 13.74 4.54
CA ARG A 81 12.51 13.97 5.28
C ARG A 81 12.29 14.90 6.49
N ALA A 82 11.60 16.03 6.30
CA ALA A 82 11.35 17.00 7.37
C ALA A 82 10.42 16.42 8.46
N VAL A 83 9.44 15.60 8.04
CA VAL A 83 8.57 14.89 8.98
C VAL A 83 9.38 13.91 9.82
N PHE A 84 10.23 13.08 9.21
CA PHE A 84 11.10 12.16 9.95
C PHE A 84 12.09 12.90 10.86
N GLU A 85 12.66 14.01 10.45
CA GLU A 85 13.50 14.85 11.33
C GLU A 85 12.75 15.31 12.59
N SER A 86 11.48 15.70 12.46
CA SER A 86 10.63 16.05 13.59
C SER A 86 10.29 14.84 14.48
N LEU A 87 10.05 13.68 13.87
CA LEU A 87 9.71 12.45 14.60
C LEU A 87 10.90 11.92 15.41
N LEU A 88 12.11 11.97 14.87
CA LEU A 88 13.34 11.57 15.59
C LEU A 88 13.61 12.41 16.85
N LYS A 89 13.10 13.65 16.90
CA LYS A 89 13.18 14.50 18.11
C LYS A 89 12.14 14.10 19.18
N LYS A 90 11.06 13.40 18.79
CA LYS A 90 9.93 13.06 19.66
C LYS A 90 9.94 11.62 20.14
N PHE A 91 10.45 10.70 19.32
CA PHE A 91 10.41 9.27 19.55
C PHE A 91 11.81 8.66 19.41
N ASN A 92 12.09 7.62 20.18
CA ASN A 92 13.31 6.85 20.04
C ASN A 92 13.13 5.80 18.92
N ILE A 93 13.20 6.25 17.66
CA ILE A 93 12.98 5.42 16.48
C ILE A 93 14.29 4.72 16.13
N ASN A 94 14.31 3.40 16.14
CA ASN A 94 15.45 2.58 15.73
C ASN A 94 15.29 2.02 14.32
N LYS A 95 14.07 1.95 13.80
CA LYS A 95 13.76 1.38 12.50
C LYS A 95 12.55 2.07 11.86
N VAL A 96 12.61 2.28 10.54
CA VAL A 96 11.47 2.64 9.70
C VAL A 96 11.26 1.55 8.67
N VAL A 97 10.03 1.06 8.57
CA VAL A 97 9.61 0.02 7.63
C VAL A 97 8.57 0.58 6.68
N THR A 98 8.66 0.22 5.41
CA THR A 98 7.66 0.59 4.39
C THR A 98 7.60 -0.47 3.29
N ASN A 99 6.56 -0.45 2.44
CA ASN A 99 6.51 -1.29 1.27
C ASN A 99 7.19 -0.61 0.05
N HIS A 100 7.62 -1.40 -0.94
CA HIS A 100 8.23 -0.84 -2.15
C HIS A 100 7.25 0.07 -2.92
N ASP A 101 7.78 1.11 -3.54
CA ASP A 101 7.12 1.88 -4.59
C ASP A 101 8.05 1.96 -5.80
N TYR A 102 7.50 1.95 -7.01
CA TYR A 102 8.27 1.79 -8.25
C TYR A 102 8.28 3.05 -9.11
N GLU A 103 7.51 4.06 -8.74
CA GLU A 103 7.47 5.32 -9.49
C GLU A 103 8.77 6.12 -9.30
N PRO A 104 9.25 6.84 -10.35
CA PRO A 104 10.53 7.54 -10.28
C PRO A 104 10.67 8.48 -9.09
N TYR A 105 9.63 9.29 -8.83
CA TYR A 105 9.60 10.16 -7.66
C TYR A 105 9.70 9.37 -6.35
N ALA A 106 8.91 8.32 -6.20
CA ALA A 106 8.90 7.51 -4.99
C ALA A 106 10.26 6.84 -4.74
N THR A 107 10.90 6.33 -5.79
CA THR A 107 12.23 5.73 -5.70
C THR A 107 13.28 6.75 -5.25
N ALA A 108 13.26 7.96 -5.81
CA ALA A 108 14.19 9.04 -5.43
C ALA A 108 13.95 9.50 -3.99
N ARG A 109 12.69 9.68 -3.60
CA ARG A 109 12.25 10.01 -2.24
C ARG A 109 12.72 8.97 -1.24
N ASP A 110 12.46 7.69 -1.51
CA ASP A 110 12.80 6.58 -0.60
C ASP A 110 14.31 6.46 -0.41
N LYS A 111 15.09 6.68 -1.47
CA LYS A 111 16.55 6.75 -1.39
C LYS A 111 16.99 7.89 -0.46
N ALA A 112 16.48 9.10 -0.67
CA ALA A 112 16.86 10.27 0.13
C ALA A 112 16.45 10.14 1.61
N VAL A 113 15.25 9.59 1.88
CA VAL A 113 14.79 9.30 3.24
C VAL A 113 15.64 8.21 3.88
N GLY A 114 15.95 7.13 3.16
CA GLY A 114 16.79 6.04 3.66
C GLY A 114 18.20 6.51 4.04
N GLU A 115 18.85 7.32 3.18
CA GLU A 115 20.15 7.91 3.47
C GLU A 115 20.10 8.83 4.70
N PHE A 116 19.04 9.67 4.83
CA PHE A 116 18.84 10.52 5.99
C PHE A 116 18.68 9.70 7.29
N LEU A 117 17.85 8.65 7.27
CA LEU A 117 17.60 7.80 8.43
C LEU A 117 18.88 7.05 8.85
N GLN A 118 19.61 6.46 7.90
CA GLN A 118 20.87 5.76 8.16
C GLN A 118 21.92 6.68 8.78
N ASN A 119 22.05 7.92 8.30
CA ASN A 119 22.95 8.92 8.86
C ASN A 119 22.57 9.34 10.30
N ASN A 120 21.34 9.05 10.73
CA ASN A 120 20.87 9.26 12.09
C ASN A 120 20.79 7.95 12.91
N GLY A 121 21.43 6.86 12.46
CA GLY A 121 21.47 5.59 13.17
C GLY A 121 20.18 4.77 13.12
N VAL A 122 19.25 5.10 12.21
CA VAL A 122 17.94 4.45 12.06
C VAL A 122 17.97 3.51 10.87
N ALA A 123 17.61 2.24 11.06
CA ALA A 123 17.47 1.28 9.98
C ALA A 123 16.28 1.64 9.07
N PHE A 124 16.45 1.50 7.75
CA PHE A 124 15.37 1.66 6.78
C PHE A 124 15.19 0.38 6.00
N GLU A 125 14.04 -0.28 6.19
CA GLU A 125 13.72 -1.57 5.57
C GLU A 125 12.51 -1.45 4.65
N THR A 126 12.57 -2.13 3.50
CA THR A 126 11.50 -2.07 2.49
C THR A 126 11.11 -3.45 2.00
N TYR A 127 9.82 -3.67 1.77
CA TYR A 127 9.27 -4.98 1.43
C TYR A 127 8.39 -4.94 0.17
N LYS A 128 8.38 -6.04 -0.58
CA LYS A 128 7.48 -6.22 -1.72
C LYS A 128 6.05 -6.45 -1.25
N ASP A 129 5.11 -5.64 -1.73
CA ASP A 129 3.70 -5.73 -1.36
C ASP A 129 2.73 -5.53 -2.53
N HIS A 130 2.94 -4.50 -3.36
CA HIS A 130 2.00 -4.04 -4.38
C HIS A 130 1.89 -4.92 -5.62
N VAL A 131 2.79 -5.88 -5.79
CA VAL A 131 2.90 -6.72 -6.99
C VAL A 131 3.26 -8.16 -6.60
N ILE A 132 2.87 -9.10 -7.45
CA ILE A 132 3.26 -10.52 -7.29
C ILE A 132 4.75 -10.70 -7.62
N PHE A 133 5.17 -10.15 -8.75
CA PHE A 133 6.57 -10.14 -9.18
C PHE A 133 7.03 -8.72 -9.43
N GLU A 134 8.24 -8.39 -9.01
CA GLU A 134 8.82 -7.07 -9.16
C GLU A 134 10.15 -7.08 -9.92
N LYS A 135 10.54 -5.90 -10.46
CA LYS A 135 11.86 -5.65 -11.04
C LYS A 135 12.29 -6.76 -12.03
N SER A 136 13.36 -7.46 -11.72
CA SER A 136 13.96 -8.52 -12.54
C SER A 136 13.31 -9.90 -12.37
N GLU A 137 12.26 -10.03 -11.58
CA GLU A 137 11.62 -11.35 -11.36
C GLU A 137 10.94 -11.90 -12.63
N VAL A 138 10.48 -11.04 -13.56
CA VAL A 138 9.92 -11.47 -14.86
C VAL A 138 10.57 -10.69 -15.98
N VAL A 139 11.69 -11.18 -16.45
CA VAL A 139 12.49 -10.59 -17.55
C VAL A 139 12.80 -11.64 -18.59
N LYS A 140 13.27 -11.22 -19.77
CA LYS A 140 13.79 -12.10 -20.82
C LYS A 140 15.04 -12.83 -20.32
N ASP A 141 15.46 -13.86 -21.04
CA ASP A 141 16.63 -14.67 -20.65
C ASP A 141 17.94 -13.85 -20.68
N ASN A 142 17.99 -12.76 -21.47
CA ASN A 142 19.09 -11.80 -21.47
C ASN A 142 19.00 -10.70 -20.39
N GLY A 143 18.07 -10.81 -19.42
CA GLY A 143 17.87 -9.86 -18.34
C GLY A 143 17.11 -8.58 -18.69
N THR A 144 16.72 -8.39 -19.96
CA THR A 144 15.99 -7.17 -20.38
C THR A 144 14.48 -7.31 -20.18
N PRO A 145 13.74 -6.21 -19.95
CA PRO A 145 12.28 -6.27 -19.77
C PRO A 145 11.55 -6.64 -21.06
N TYR A 146 10.40 -7.26 -20.92
CA TYR A 146 9.49 -7.49 -22.03
C TYR A 146 8.84 -6.17 -22.47
N LYS A 147 8.72 -5.95 -23.79
CA LYS A 147 8.01 -4.82 -24.39
C LYS A 147 6.62 -5.21 -24.92
N VAL A 148 6.33 -6.52 -25.00
CA VAL A 148 5.08 -7.07 -25.54
C VAL A 148 4.42 -7.91 -24.46
N TYR A 149 3.10 -7.76 -24.31
CA TYR A 149 2.33 -8.41 -23.26
C TYR A 149 2.33 -9.95 -23.35
N THR A 150 2.08 -10.51 -24.52
CA THR A 150 1.91 -11.96 -24.67
C THR A 150 3.09 -12.81 -24.17
N PRO A 151 4.36 -12.54 -24.54
CA PRO A 151 5.48 -13.28 -24.01
C PRO A 151 5.73 -12.98 -22.52
N TYR A 152 5.43 -11.74 -22.05
CA TYR A 152 5.48 -11.39 -20.63
C TYR A 152 4.49 -12.23 -19.84
N SER A 153 3.21 -12.25 -20.23
CA SER A 153 2.16 -12.97 -19.49
C SER A 153 2.43 -14.49 -19.44
N ARG A 154 2.96 -15.08 -20.51
CA ARG A 154 3.37 -16.50 -20.51
C ARG A 154 4.47 -16.78 -19.48
N LYS A 155 5.49 -15.94 -19.42
CA LYS A 155 6.59 -16.08 -18.43
C LYS A 155 6.07 -15.83 -17.02
N TRP A 156 5.19 -14.85 -16.83
CA TRP A 156 4.57 -14.53 -15.56
C TRP A 156 3.73 -15.69 -15.03
N LEU A 157 2.82 -16.24 -15.85
CA LEU A 157 1.95 -17.37 -15.48
C LEU A 157 2.76 -18.62 -15.17
N LYS A 158 3.82 -18.90 -15.95
CA LYS A 158 4.72 -20.01 -15.66
C LYS A 158 5.36 -19.86 -14.29
N ARG A 159 5.93 -18.68 -13.97
CA ARG A 159 6.50 -18.42 -12.64
C ARG A 159 5.47 -18.47 -11.53
N PHE A 160 4.28 -18.00 -11.80
CA PHE A 160 3.19 -18.03 -10.84
C PHE A 160 2.78 -19.48 -10.48
N SER A 161 2.73 -20.38 -11.46
CA SER A 161 2.44 -21.81 -11.20
C SER A 161 3.55 -22.55 -10.45
N GLU A 162 4.77 -22.02 -10.47
CA GLU A 162 5.94 -22.61 -9.78
C GLU A 162 6.15 -22.08 -8.35
N LYS A 163 5.40 -21.01 -7.94
CA LYS A 163 5.63 -20.31 -6.67
C LYS A 163 4.33 -20.15 -5.90
N SER A 164 4.32 -20.60 -4.65
CA SER A 164 3.24 -20.27 -3.73
C SER A 164 3.25 -18.78 -3.36
N LEU A 165 2.06 -18.18 -3.23
CA LEU A 165 1.91 -16.84 -2.73
C LEU A 165 2.23 -16.78 -1.24
N SER A 166 3.05 -15.83 -0.84
CA SER A 166 3.28 -15.53 0.57
C SER A 166 2.02 -14.89 1.16
N HIS A 167 1.72 -15.19 2.41
CA HIS A 167 0.68 -14.56 3.20
C HIS A 167 1.31 -13.85 4.39
N TYR A 168 0.87 -12.62 4.67
CA TYR A 168 1.40 -11.78 5.74
C TYR A 168 0.26 -11.37 6.69
N PRO A 169 -0.09 -12.19 7.69
CA PRO A 169 -1.23 -11.95 8.57
C PRO A 169 -0.92 -10.81 9.56
N SER A 170 -0.73 -9.61 9.06
CA SER A 170 -0.41 -8.43 9.86
C SER A 170 -1.53 -8.06 10.82
N GLU A 171 -2.78 -8.34 10.47
CA GLU A 171 -3.96 -8.17 11.32
C GLU A 171 -3.92 -9.00 12.61
N ALA A 172 -3.18 -10.10 12.63
CA ALA A 172 -3.02 -10.98 13.80
C ALA A 172 -2.04 -10.43 14.86
N HIS A 173 -1.28 -9.37 14.54
CA HIS A 173 -0.20 -8.85 15.38
C HIS A 173 -0.42 -7.40 15.84
N LEU A 174 -1.66 -6.89 15.78
CA LEU A 174 -1.97 -5.50 16.15
C LEU A 174 -1.73 -5.18 17.62
N ASP A 175 -1.60 -6.17 18.49
CA ASP A 175 -1.18 -6.04 19.89
C ASP A 175 0.26 -5.48 20.04
N GLN A 176 1.05 -5.52 18.97
CA GLN A 176 2.38 -4.94 18.92
C GLN A 176 2.40 -3.44 18.56
N LEU A 177 1.24 -2.83 18.31
CA LEU A 177 1.13 -1.38 18.12
C LEU A 177 1.51 -0.63 19.41
N ALA A 178 2.14 0.53 19.23
CA ALA A 178 2.45 1.42 20.35
C ALA A 178 1.17 2.11 20.83
N THR A 179 0.96 2.14 22.14
CA THR A 179 -0.17 2.85 22.77
C THR A 179 0.11 4.36 22.79
N VAL A 180 0.02 4.99 21.63
CA VAL A 180 0.28 6.42 21.44
C VAL A 180 -0.77 7.02 20.53
N VAL A 181 -1.36 8.13 20.97
CA VAL A 181 -2.25 8.95 20.14
C VAL A 181 -1.40 9.91 19.32
N GLN A 182 -1.50 9.81 18.00
CA GLN A 182 -0.77 10.61 17.04
C GLN A 182 -1.70 11.66 16.37
N PRO A 183 -1.14 12.70 15.73
CA PRO A 183 -1.94 13.72 15.05
C PRO A 183 -2.90 13.13 14.01
N GLN A 184 -4.10 13.72 13.95
CA GLN A 184 -5.09 13.45 12.90
C GLN A 184 -5.31 14.74 12.13
N LEU A 185 -5.42 14.64 10.81
CA LEU A 185 -5.68 15.77 9.92
C LEU A 185 -7.02 15.56 9.21
N SER A 186 -7.84 16.59 9.19
CA SER A 186 -9.04 16.63 8.35
C SER A 186 -8.69 16.97 6.90
N LEU A 187 -9.62 16.80 5.98
CA LEU A 187 -9.44 17.25 4.59
C LEU A 187 -9.14 18.76 4.53
N ASN A 188 -9.78 19.56 5.39
CA ASN A 188 -9.57 21.00 5.46
C ASN A 188 -8.15 21.34 5.93
N ASP A 189 -7.60 20.62 6.92
CA ASP A 189 -6.21 20.81 7.38
C ASP A 189 -5.19 20.52 6.27
N LEU A 190 -5.57 19.64 5.33
CA LEU A 190 -4.79 19.30 4.14
C LEU A 190 -4.99 20.30 2.98
N GLY A 191 -5.92 21.26 3.11
CA GLY A 191 -6.27 22.24 2.09
C GLY A 191 -7.23 21.71 1.02
N PHE A 192 -7.94 20.62 1.29
CA PHE A 192 -8.91 20.00 0.38
C PHE A 192 -10.36 20.17 0.85
N GLU A 193 -11.26 20.14 -0.11
CA GLU A 193 -12.71 20.16 0.05
C GLU A 193 -13.31 18.83 -0.44
N PRO A 194 -14.50 18.44 0.04
CA PRO A 194 -15.19 17.26 -0.47
C PRO A 194 -15.42 17.33 -1.99
N SER A 195 -15.06 16.29 -2.70
CA SER A 195 -15.19 16.21 -4.17
C SER A 195 -16.61 15.86 -4.61
N HIS A 196 -17.42 15.29 -3.70
CA HIS A 196 -18.75 14.72 -3.98
C HIS A 196 -18.73 13.57 -4.99
N VAL A 197 -17.56 13.02 -5.31
CA VAL A 197 -17.42 11.81 -6.12
C VAL A 197 -17.63 10.59 -5.24
N PRO A 198 -18.58 9.70 -5.57
CA PRO A 198 -18.80 8.49 -4.79
C PRO A 198 -17.52 7.65 -4.74
N GLN A 199 -17.16 7.21 -3.53
CA GLN A 199 -16.03 6.31 -3.38
C GLN A 199 -16.31 4.98 -4.07
N PRO A 200 -15.41 4.45 -4.90
CA PRO A 200 -15.64 3.19 -5.58
C PRO A 200 -15.79 2.08 -4.55
N GLN A 201 -16.84 1.28 -4.70
CA GLN A 201 -17.00 0.03 -3.96
C GLN A 201 -16.60 -1.10 -4.89
N TYR A 202 -15.59 -1.89 -4.52
CA TYR A 202 -15.26 -3.05 -5.33
C TYR A 202 -16.24 -4.19 -5.06
N THR A 203 -16.58 -4.90 -6.11
CA THR A 203 -17.41 -6.10 -6.04
C THR A 203 -16.57 -7.29 -6.48
N PHE A 204 -16.41 -8.24 -5.57
CA PHE A 204 -15.63 -9.43 -5.81
C PHE A 204 -16.52 -10.63 -5.56
N ASN A 205 -17.07 -11.19 -6.62
CA ASN A 205 -17.90 -12.39 -6.54
C ASN A 205 -17.61 -13.32 -7.72
N PRO A 206 -17.90 -14.62 -7.59
CA PRO A 206 -17.67 -15.61 -8.65
C PRO A 206 -18.34 -15.26 -9.96
N THR A 207 -19.52 -14.64 -9.94
CA THR A 207 -20.27 -14.27 -11.15
C THR A 207 -19.51 -13.28 -12.02
N ILE A 208 -18.93 -12.21 -11.43
CA ILE A 208 -18.15 -11.22 -12.18
C ILE A 208 -16.92 -11.88 -12.81
N ILE A 209 -16.24 -12.76 -12.08
CA ILE A 209 -15.07 -13.46 -12.60
C ILE A 209 -15.48 -14.41 -13.74
N LYS A 210 -16.52 -15.21 -13.53
CA LYS A 210 -17.00 -16.21 -14.50
C LYS A 210 -17.45 -15.56 -15.82
N GLU A 211 -18.15 -14.43 -15.75
CA GLU A 211 -18.68 -13.71 -16.91
C GLU A 211 -17.69 -12.69 -17.50
N TYR A 212 -16.49 -12.57 -16.95
CA TYR A 212 -15.54 -11.52 -17.35
C TYR A 212 -15.14 -11.61 -18.83
N GLU A 213 -14.90 -12.81 -19.37
CA GLU A 213 -14.48 -12.97 -20.76
C GLU A 213 -15.54 -12.47 -21.75
N GLU A 214 -16.81 -12.69 -21.44
CA GLU A 214 -17.92 -12.27 -22.28
C GLU A 214 -18.24 -10.78 -22.12
N SER A 215 -18.06 -10.22 -20.92
CA SER A 215 -18.48 -8.85 -20.56
C SER A 215 -17.40 -7.80 -20.73
N ARG A 216 -16.11 -8.15 -20.63
CA ARG A 216 -14.97 -7.21 -20.57
C ARG A 216 -14.87 -6.22 -21.73
N ASN A 217 -15.39 -6.57 -22.90
CA ASN A 217 -15.34 -5.73 -24.11
C ASN A 217 -16.57 -4.81 -24.24
N PHE A 218 -17.50 -4.88 -23.31
CA PHE A 218 -18.76 -4.09 -23.33
C PHE A 218 -18.79 -3.12 -22.16
N PRO A 219 -18.17 -1.92 -22.30
CA PRO A 219 -18.07 -0.95 -21.20
C PRO A 219 -19.41 -0.38 -20.72
N ALA A 220 -20.49 -0.54 -21.52
CA ALA A 220 -21.84 -0.15 -21.13
C ALA A 220 -22.47 -1.10 -20.10
N LEU A 221 -21.91 -2.31 -19.91
CA LEU A 221 -22.39 -3.25 -18.91
C LEU A 221 -21.75 -2.95 -17.55
N ASP A 222 -22.58 -2.87 -16.50
CA ASP A 222 -22.09 -2.74 -15.12
C ASP A 222 -21.63 -4.12 -14.59
N LYS A 223 -20.56 -4.66 -15.18
CA LYS A 223 -19.98 -5.97 -14.86
C LYS A 223 -18.47 -5.90 -14.57
N THR A 224 -18.02 -4.81 -14.00
CA THR A 224 -16.61 -4.65 -13.59
C THR A 224 -16.43 -4.86 -12.09
N SER A 225 -15.28 -5.38 -11.66
CA SER A 225 -14.95 -5.54 -10.25
C SER A 225 -14.76 -4.20 -9.52
N ARG A 226 -14.55 -3.10 -10.25
CA ARG A 226 -14.18 -1.78 -9.72
C ARG A 226 -12.97 -1.78 -8.79
N ALA A 227 -12.13 -2.81 -8.87
CA ALA A 227 -10.97 -3.00 -8.01
C ALA A 227 -9.81 -2.03 -8.30
N GLY A 228 -9.79 -1.35 -9.45
CA GLY A 228 -8.65 -0.55 -9.90
C GLY A 228 -8.19 0.52 -8.91
N ALA A 229 -9.10 1.30 -8.33
CA ALA A 229 -8.77 2.30 -7.32
C ALA A 229 -8.25 1.64 -6.03
N HIS A 230 -8.85 0.53 -5.61
CA HIS A 230 -8.43 -0.21 -4.41
C HIS A 230 -7.04 -0.82 -4.57
N LEU A 231 -6.70 -1.35 -5.76
CA LEU A 231 -5.34 -1.81 -6.07
C LEU A 231 -4.34 -0.65 -6.14
N ARG A 232 -4.77 0.51 -6.67
CA ARG A 232 -3.91 1.72 -6.75
C ARG A 232 -3.50 2.23 -5.39
N PHE A 233 -4.41 2.24 -4.42
CA PHE A 233 -4.16 2.73 -3.05
C PHE A 233 -3.87 1.61 -2.05
N GLY A 234 -3.88 0.36 -2.49
CA GLY A 234 -3.53 -0.79 -1.66
C GLY A 234 -4.53 -1.08 -0.54
N THR A 235 -5.79 -0.62 -0.67
CA THR A 235 -6.89 -0.99 0.25
C THR A 235 -7.39 -2.41 0.02
N LEU A 236 -6.90 -3.08 -1.03
CA LEU A 236 -7.12 -4.47 -1.38
C LEU A 236 -5.77 -5.16 -1.59
N SER A 237 -5.58 -6.34 -1.02
CA SER A 237 -4.38 -7.14 -1.24
C SER A 237 -4.38 -7.74 -2.64
N VAL A 238 -3.34 -7.42 -3.44
CA VAL A 238 -3.14 -8.03 -4.76
C VAL A 238 -2.91 -9.55 -4.67
N ARG A 239 -2.28 -10.03 -3.59
CA ARG A 239 -2.05 -11.48 -3.38
C ARG A 239 -3.35 -12.22 -3.14
N LYS A 240 -4.24 -11.69 -2.27
CA LYS A 240 -5.57 -12.27 -2.04
C LYS A 240 -6.42 -12.25 -3.30
N LEU A 241 -6.38 -11.14 -4.06
CA LEU A 241 -7.09 -11.02 -5.32
C LEU A 241 -6.63 -12.05 -6.34
N VAL A 242 -5.32 -12.19 -6.54
CA VAL A 242 -4.73 -13.15 -7.47
C VAL A 242 -4.98 -14.59 -7.02
N ALA A 243 -4.84 -14.89 -5.70
CA ALA A 243 -5.15 -16.21 -5.16
C ALA A 243 -6.61 -16.61 -5.42
N TYR A 244 -7.54 -15.68 -5.16
CA TYR A 244 -8.95 -15.90 -5.43
C TYR A 244 -9.23 -16.11 -6.92
N SER A 245 -8.66 -15.26 -7.78
CA SER A 245 -8.82 -15.35 -9.23
C SER A 245 -8.22 -16.64 -9.82
N ALA A 246 -7.17 -17.17 -9.21
CA ALA A 246 -6.54 -18.41 -9.64
C ALA A 246 -7.35 -19.67 -9.28
N GLN A 247 -8.25 -19.58 -8.30
CA GLN A 247 -9.16 -20.66 -7.90
C GLN A 247 -10.39 -20.75 -8.80
N GLU A 248 -10.73 -19.67 -9.47
CA GLU A 248 -11.89 -19.60 -10.35
C GLU A 248 -11.55 -20.12 -11.76
N GLU A 249 -12.52 -20.73 -12.43
CA GLU A 249 -12.33 -21.37 -13.74
C GLU A 249 -12.22 -20.38 -14.92
N ASN A 250 -11.87 -19.10 -14.67
CA ASN A 250 -11.73 -18.11 -15.73
C ASN A 250 -10.29 -17.56 -15.84
N PRO A 251 -9.43 -18.19 -16.66
CA PRO A 251 -8.05 -17.76 -16.83
C PRO A 251 -7.93 -16.37 -17.48
N THR A 252 -8.97 -15.85 -18.12
CA THR A 252 -8.98 -14.52 -18.74
C THR A 252 -9.01 -13.41 -17.66
N PHE A 253 -9.66 -13.65 -16.53
CA PHE A 253 -9.69 -12.70 -15.43
C PHE A 253 -8.32 -12.60 -14.73
N LEU A 254 -7.57 -13.69 -14.60
CA LEU A 254 -6.23 -13.70 -14.02
C LEU A 254 -5.18 -13.03 -14.93
N LYS A 255 -5.38 -12.98 -16.24
CA LYS A 255 -4.48 -12.35 -17.23
C LYS A 255 -4.61 -10.85 -17.30
#